data_19c60a64ff1dab31ae27173f88dbf552
#
_entry.id   19c60a64ff1dab31ae27173f88dbf552
#
_cell.length_a   1.000
_cell.length_b   1.000
_cell.length_c   1.000
_cell.angle_alpha   90.00
_cell.angle_beta   90.00
_cell.angle_gamma   90.00
#
_symmetry.space_group_name_H-M   'P 1'
#
loop_
_entity.id
_entity.type
_entity.pdbx_description
1 polymer ?
#
loop_
_entity_poly.entity_id
_entity_poly.type
_entity_poly.pdbx_seq_one_letter_code
_entity_poly.pdbx_strand_id
1 'polypeptide(L)'
;MSSGTKLIIGLTGGIGSGKSAVSRCFEELGITVVDADVAARVVVEPGQPALIQIAEHFGPGVIDANGALDRAALRRIVFEDPGQRRWLESLTHPLIGEEIRRGLREAKSPYAILASPLLLEAKQDALAHRILVVDVSEEMQVARTMRRDNNSGEQVRAIIAAQIGRAERLARADDVIENNGSLEDLETKVRALHRRYLEIAAAMSAGSHAV
;
A
#
# COMPACT_ATOMS: atom_id res chain seq x y z
N MET A 1 -17.71 -7.30 23.85
CA MET A 1 -17.61 -7.64 22.41
C MET A 1 -16.19 -8.14 22.20
N SER A 2 -16.03 -9.46 22.04
CA SER A 2 -14.72 -10.12 21.90
C SER A 2 -14.13 -9.69 20.56
N SER A 3 -13.05 -8.89 20.58
CA SER A 3 -12.30 -8.54 19.39
C SER A 3 -11.41 -9.72 18.99
N GLY A 4 -11.99 -10.72 18.36
CA GLY A 4 -11.20 -11.75 17.67
C GLY A 4 -10.25 -11.06 16.71
N THR A 5 -9.01 -11.54 16.62
CA THR A 5 -7.99 -10.98 15.72
C THR A 5 -8.47 -11.11 14.29
N LYS A 6 -8.78 -9.99 13.62
CA LYS A 6 -9.22 -9.96 12.23
C LYS A 6 -8.08 -10.41 11.32
N LEU A 7 -8.37 -11.27 10.35
CA LEU A 7 -7.41 -11.62 9.30
C LEU A 7 -7.06 -10.38 8.47
N ILE A 8 -5.77 -10.10 8.33
CA ILE A 8 -5.24 -9.00 7.51
C ILE A 8 -4.37 -9.61 6.43
N ILE A 9 -4.65 -9.27 5.18
CA ILE A 9 -3.85 -9.64 4.01
C ILE A 9 -3.03 -8.44 3.56
N GLY A 10 -1.72 -8.54 3.58
CA GLY A 10 -0.82 -7.54 3.02
C GLY A 10 -0.74 -7.71 1.50
N LEU A 11 -1.21 -6.73 0.74
CA LEU A 11 -1.19 -6.73 -0.72
C LEU A 11 -0.06 -5.84 -1.22
N THR A 12 0.87 -6.43 -1.96
CA THR A 12 1.99 -5.71 -2.57
C THR A 12 2.25 -6.16 -4.01
N GLY A 13 3.19 -5.49 -4.66
CA GLY A 13 3.59 -5.80 -6.03
C GLY A 13 4.45 -4.67 -6.59
N GLY A 14 5.37 -4.97 -7.50
CA GLY A 14 6.23 -3.99 -8.15
C GLY A 14 5.45 -2.93 -8.92
N ILE A 15 6.11 -1.83 -9.25
CA ILE A 15 5.52 -0.79 -10.09
C ILE A 15 4.94 -1.42 -11.36
N GLY A 16 3.76 -1.00 -11.80
CA GLY A 16 3.12 -1.54 -13.01
C GLY A 16 2.56 -2.96 -12.89
N SER A 17 2.63 -3.62 -11.72
CA SER A 17 2.10 -4.98 -11.53
C SER A 17 0.57 -5.07 -11.62
N GLY A 18 -0.15 -3.98 -11.38
CA GLY A 18 -1.61 -3.96 -11.35
C GLY A 18 -2.22 -4.15 -9.95
N LYS A 19 -1.44 -3.89 -8.89
CA LYS A 19 -1.92 -3.91 -7.49
C LYS A 19 -3.26 -3.20 -7.31
N SER A 20 -3.43 -2.01 -7.90
CA SER A 20 -4.67 -1.23 -7.79
C SER A 20 -5.88 -1.90 -8.47
N ALA A 21 -5.69 -2.69 -9.52
CA ALA A 21 -6.75 -3.49 -10.12
C ALA A 21 -7.18 -4.62 -9.17
N VAL A 22 -6.22 -5.31 -8.56
CA VAL A 22 -6.49 -6.34 -7.54
C VAL A 22 -7.20 -5.75 -6.33
N SER A 23 -6.76 -4.58 -5.81
CA SER A 23 -7.43 -3.87 -4.71
C SER A 23 -8.90 -3.62 -5.05
N ARG A 24 -9.17 -3.06 -6.23
CA ARG A 24 -10.54 -2.77 -6.69
C ARG A 24 -11.41 -4.03 -6.77
N CYS A 25 -10.88 -5.14 -7.30
CA CYS A 25 -11.64 -6.40 -7.35
C CYS A 25 -12.04 -6.88 -5.93
N PHE A 26 -11.19 -6.72 -4.94
CA PHE A 26 -11.54 -7.05 -3.55
C PHE A 26 -12.57 -6.07 -2.96
N GLU A 27 -12.46 -4.77 -3.26
CA GLU A 27 -13.46 -3.75 -2.86
C GLU A 27 -14.84 -4.07 -3.45
N GLU A 28 -14.91 -4.48 -4.71
CA GLU A 28 -16.15 -4.91 -5.39
C GLU A 28 -16.76 -6.17 -4.76
N LEU A 29 -15.95 -7.00 -4.11
CA LEU A 29 -16.39 -8.15 -3.31
C LEU A 29 -16.76 -7.76 -1.85
N GLY A 30 -16.81 -6.47 -1.53
CA GLY A 30 -17.18 -5.96 -0.22
C GLY A 30 -16.08 -6.03 0.84
N ILE A 31 -14.82 -6.19 0.43
CA ILE A 31 -13.68 -6.25 1.34
C ILE A 31 -13.10 -4.85 1.55
N THR A 32 -12.87 -4.50 2.82
CA THR A 32 -12.20 -3.25 3.16
C THR A 32 -10.74 -3.31 2.76
N VAL A 33 -10.32 -2.35 1.91
CA VAL A 33 -8.92 -2.15 1.53
C VAL A 33 -8.42 -0.87 2.19
N VAL A 34 -7.38 -0.99 3.01
CA VAL A 34 -6.64 0.13 3.59
C VAL A 34 -5.40 0.35 2.74
N ASP A 35 -5.37 1.45 1.99
CA ASP A 35 -4.25 1.81 1.12
C ASP A 35 -3.27 2.72 1.86
N ALA A 36 -2.02 2.29 1.98
CA ALA A 36 -0.97 3.04 2.68
C ALA A 36 -0.65 4.39 2.00
N ASP A 37 -0.80 4.48 0.67
CA ASP A 37 -0.60 5.74 -0.06
C ASP A 37 -1.74 6.73 0.24
N VAL A 38 -2.97 6.23 0.44
CA VAL A 38 -4.11 7.05 0.89
C VAL A 38 -3.87 7.51 2.33
N ALA A 39 -3.48 6.61 3.23
CA ALA A 39 -3.15 6.95 4.62
C ALA A 39 -2.06 8.05 4.69
N ALA A 40 -1.02 7.95 3.86
CA ALA A 40 0.03 8.96 3.75
C ALA A 40 -0.46 10.32 3.21
N ARG A 41 -1.60 10.34 2.53
CA ARG A 41 -2.23 11.61 2.11
C ARG A 41 -3.09 12.21 3.22
N VAL A 42 -3.87 11.38 3.87
CA VAL A 42 -4.80 11.79 4.93
C VAL A 42 -4.07 12.49 6.09
N VAL A 43 -2.94 11.96 6.54
CA VAL A 43 -2.20 12.52 7.68
C VAL A 43 -1.64 13.92 7.47
N VAL A 44 -1.58 14.39 6.22
CA VAL A 44 -1.10 15.75 5.85
C VAL A 44 -2.15 16.56 5.09
N GLU A 45 -3.43 16.23 5.23
CA GLU A 45 -4.52 17.05 4.70
C GLU A 45 -4.65 18.38 5.43
N PRO A 46 -5.27 19.40 4.81
CA PRO A 46 -5.57 20.66 5.48
C PRO A 46 -6.25 20.44 6.83
N GLY A 47 -5.72 21.09 7.87
CA GLY A 47 -6.22 20.95 9.25
C GLY A 47 -5.52 19.85 10.07
N GLN A 48 -4.71 18.99 9.46
CA GLN A 48 -3.93 17.99 10.19
C GLN A 48 -2.72 18.62 10.89
N PRO A 49 -2.42 18.21 12.14
CA PRO A 49 -1.26 18.73 12.88
C PRO A 49 0.09 18.53 12.14
N ALA A 50 0.23 17.44 11.39
CA ALA A 50 1.44 17.17 10.62
C ALA A 50 1.67 18.20 9.51
N LEU A 51 0.62 18.67 8.83
CA LEU A 51 0.75 19.70 7.80
C LEU A 51 1.26 21.01 8.39
N ILE A 52 0.78 21.38 9.59
CA ILE A 52 1.23 22.58 10.31
C ILE A 52 2.73 22.47 10.61
N GLN A 53 3.18 21.36 11.18
CA GLN A 53 4.59 21.12 11.49
C GLN A 53 5.47 21.11 10.23
N ILE A 54 4.98 20.56 9.11
CA ILE A 54 5.69 20.58 7.83
C ILE A 54 5.83 22.03 7.34
N ALA A 55 4.78 22.85 7.41
CA ALA A 55 4.83 24.25 7.01
C ALA A 55 5.76 25.09 7.90
N GLU A 56 5.77 24.84 9.21
CA GLU A 56 6.68 25.48 10.16
C GLU A 56 8.15 25.12 9.88
N HIS A 57 8.43 23.86 9.55
CA HIS A 57 9.79 23.37 9.33
C HIS A 57 10.36 23.76 7.96
N PHE A 58 9.57 23.61 6.89
CA PHE A 58 10.01 23.83 5.51
C PHE A 58 9.66 25.23 4.98
N GLY A 59 8.87 26.00 5.74
CA GLY A 59 8.38 27.30 5.34
C GLY A 59 7.13 27.25 4.46
N PRO A 60 6.54 28.43 4.15
CA PRO A 60 5.25 28.51 3.43
C PRO A 60 5.35 28.03 1.96
N GLY A 61 6.53 27.88 1.40
CA GLY A 61 6.75 27.45 0.01
C GLY A 61 6.34 25.98 -0.26
N VAL A 62 6.04 25.21 0.78
CA VAL A 62 5.52 23.84 0.64
C VAL A 62 3.99 23.74 0.81
N ILE A 63 3.30 24.88 0.91
CA ILE A 63 1.84 24.95 0.97
C ILE A 63 1.31 25.62 -0.29
N ASP A 64 0.33 25.01 -0.93
CA ASP A 64 -0.30 25.56 -2.12
C ASP A 64 -1.33 26.67 -1.80
N ALA A 65 -1.89 27.29 -2.84
CA ALA A 65 -2.87 28.38 -2.71
C ALA A 65 -4.20 27.94 -2.02
N ASN A 66 -4.46 26.64 -1.91
CA ASN A 66 -5.64 26.08 -1.25
C ASN A 66 -5.35 25.65 0.20
N GLY A 67 -4.15 25.91 0.71
CA GLY A 67 -3.73 25.49 2.04
C GLY A 67 -3.37 24.01 2.14
N ALA A 68 -3.21 23.31 1.03
CA ALA A 68 -2.81 21.92 0.99
C ALA A 68 -1.29 21.78 0.76
N LEU A 69 -0.74 20.60 1.04
CA LEU A 69 0.68 20.32 0.83
C LEU A 69 1.04 20.32 -0.66
N ASP A 70 1.94 21.22 -1.08
CA ASP A 70 2.62 21.12 -2.38
C ASP A 70 3.64 19.98 -2.35
N ARG A 71 3.19 18.80 -2.75
CA ARG A 71 4.01 17.58 -2.76
C ARG A 71 5.19 17.67 -3.72
N ALA A 72 5.08 18.48 -4.80
CA ALA A 72 6.16 18.64 -5.76
C ALA A 72 7.27 19.53 -5.17
N ALA A 73 6.90 20.61 -4.49
CA ALA A 73 7.86 21.49 -3.79
C ALA A 73 8.57 20.73 -2.67
N LEU A 74 7.82 20.03 -1.81
CA LEU A 74 8.39 19.24 -0.71
C LEU A 74 9.32 18.13 -1.23
N ARG A 75 8.92 17.41 -2.29
CA ARG A 75 9.74 16.36 -2.90
C ARG A 75 11.10 16.87 -3.36
N ARG A 76 11.19 18.06 -3.96
CA ARG A 76 12.46 18.66 -4.38
C ARG A 76 13.39 18.86 -3.18
N ILE A 77 12.87 19.43 -2.08
CA ILE A 77 13.67 19.70 -0.88
C ILE A 77 14.20 18.39 -0.27
N VAL A 78 13.34 17.40 -0.07
CA VAL A 78 13.74 16.13 0.57
C VAL A 78 14.59 15.23 -0.33
N PHE A 79 14.57 15.47 -1.64
CA PHE A 79 15.43 14.77 -2.58
C PHE A 79 16.85 15.30 -2.53
N GLU A 80 17.03 16.61 -2.34
CA GLU A 80 18.34 17.28 -2.28
C GLU A 80 19.02 17.13 -0.92
N ASP A 81 18.24 17.02 0.18
CA ASP A 81 18.75 16.93 1.55
C ASP A 81 18.25 15.68 2.28
N PRO A 82 19.11 14.65 2.49
CA PRO A 82 18.77 13.47 3.26
C PRO A 82 18.41 13.74 4.73
N GLY A 83 18.85 14.88 5.30
CA GLY A 83 18.48 15.31 6.65
C GLY A 83 17.01 15.72 6.72
N GLN A 84 16.59 16.54 5.76
CA GLN A 84 15.20 16.97 5.61
C GLN A 84 14.27 15.79 5.34
N ARG A 85 14.73 14.84 4.53
CA ARG A 85 13.99 13.60 4.29
C ARG A 85 13.79 12.80 5.59
N ARG A 86 14.85 12.56 6.38
CA ARG A 86 14.75 11.86 7.66
C ARG A 86 13.83 12.57 8.65
N TRP A 87 13.87 13.90 8.71
CA TRP A 87 12.96 14.66 9.55
C TRP A 87 11.50 14.42 9.14
N LEU A 88 11.18 14.55 7.85
CA LEU A 88 9.84 14.32 7.33
C LEU A 88 9.35 12.88 7.62
N GLU A 89 10.20 11.90 7.37
CA GLU A 89 9.91 10.48 7.65
C GLU A 89 9.66 10.25 9.15
N SER A 90 10.45 10.86 10.04
CA SER A 90 10.26 10.73 11.49
C SER A 90 8.95 11.30 11.99
N LEU A 91 8.46 12.37 11.36
CA LEU A 91 7.16 12.95 11.64
C LEU A 91 6.01 12.10 11.08
N THR A 92 6.11 11.70 9.82
CA THR A 92 4.96 11.14 9.10
C THR A 92 4.79 9.63 9.30
N HIS A 93 5.86 8.84 9.43
CA HIS A 93 5.77 7.38 9.54
C HIS A 93 4.93 6.90 10.73
N PRO A 94 5.06 7.47 11.95
CA PRO A 94 4.20 7.07 13.07
C PRO A 94 2.71 7.36 12.82
N LEU A 95 2.42 8.52 12.22
CA LEU A 95 1.06 8.96 11.91
C LEU A 95 0.42 8.10 10.83
N ILE A 96 1.16 7.80 9.77
CA ILE A 96 0.72 6.87 8.71
C ILE A 96 0.46 5.49 9.30
N GLY A 97 1.34 4.99 10.16
CA GLY A 97 1.18 3.71 10.82
C GLY A 97 -0.08 3.67 11.71
N GLU A 98 -0.40 4.76 12.42
CA GLU A 98 -1.61 4.83 13.23
C GLU A 98 -2.88 4.91 12.37
N GLU A 99 -2.85 5.69 11.28
CA GLU A 99 -3.95 5.79 10.33
C GLU A 99 -4.26 4.43 9.68
N ILE A 100 -3.22 3.69 9.25
CA ILE A 100 -3.36 2.32 8.74
C ILE A 100 -3.99 1.42 9.81
N ARG A 101 -3.47 1.41 11.03
CA ARG A 101 -4.03 0.58 12.12
C ARG A 101 -5.47 0.96 12.42
N ARG A 102 -5.81 2.25 12.39
CA ARG A 102 -7.18 2.73 12.57
C ARG A 102 -8.09 2.15 11.50
N GLY A 103 -7.74 2.29 10.21
CA GLY A 103 -8.51 1.75 9.11
C GLY A 103 -8.71 0.23 9.18
N LEU A 104 -7.65 -0.51 9.57
CA LEU A 104 -7.74 -1.97 9.75
C LEU A 104 -8.64 -2.37 10.92
N ARG A 105 -8.62 -1.63 12.05
CA ARG A 105 -9.52 -1.87 13.20
C ARG A 105 -10.97 -1.59 12.85
N GLU A 106 -11.24 -0.52 12.11
CA GLU A 106 -12.59 -0.07 11.73
C GLU A 106 -13.20 -0.88 10.57
N ALA A 107 -12.39 -1.69 9.88
CA ALA A 107 -12.87 -2.55 8.79
C ALA A 107 -14.02 -3.46 9.27
N LYS A 108 -15.14 -3.46 8.54
CA LYS A 108 -16.34 -4.24 8.89
C LYS A 108 -16.42 -5.56 8.13
N SER A 109 -15.63 -5.73 7.07
CA SER A 109 -15.57 -6.95 6.27
C SER A 109 -14.97 -8.13 7.07
N PRO A 110 -15.23 -9.38 6.66
CA PRO A 110 -14.74 -10.60 7.37
C PRO A 110 -13.21 -10.63 7.53
N TYR A 111 -12.49 -10.09 6.58
CA TYR A 111 -11.04 -9.82 6.63
C TYR A 111 -10.76 -8.45 6.02
N ALA A 112 -9.56 -7.93 6.16
CA ALA A 112 -9.16 -6.67 5.57
C ALA A 112 -7.88 -6.83 4.72
N ILE A 113 -7.68 -5.92 3.77
CA ILE A 113 -6.46 -5.84 2.97
C ILE A 113 -5.71 -4.58 3.37
N LEU A 114 -4.41 -4.70 3.63
CA LEU A 114 -3.46 -3.60 3.67
C LEU A 114 -2.73 -3.55 2.33
N ALA A 115 -3.08 -2.59 1.49
CA ALA A 115 -2.43 -2.40 0.19
C ALA A 115 -1.27 -1.40 0.32
N SER A 116 -0.06 -1.84 0.00
CA SER A 116 1.13 -0.96 0.02
C SER A 116 2.14 -1.40 -1.05
N PRO A 117 2.65 -0.46 -1.87
CA PRO A 117 3.72 -0.78 -2.82
C PRO A 117 5.05 -1.08 -2.15
N LEU A 118 5.26 -0.57 -0.94
CA LEU A 118 6.47 -0.72 -0.12
C LEU A 118 6.20 -1.56 1.15
N LEU A 119 5.26 -2.50 1.10
CA LEU A 119 4.84 -3.32 2.24
C LEU A 119 6.01 -3.97 2.96
N LEU A 120 6.94 -4.52 2.18
CA LEU A 120 8.09 -5.28 2.69
C LEU A 120 9.25 -4.36 3.11
N GLU A 121 9.53 -3.35 2.30
CA GLU A 121 10.58 -2.36 2.52
C GLU A 121 10.29 -1.49 3.77
N ALA A 122 9.03 -1.11 3.94
CA ALA A 122 8.57 -0.32 5.10
C ALA A 122 8.23 -1.19 6.33
N LYS A 123 8.47 -2.51 6.28
CA LYS A 123 8.15 -3.47 7.36
C LYS A 123 6.69 -3.44 7.79
N GLN A 124 5.79 -3.07 6.88
CA GLN A 124 4.34 -3.06 7.12
C GLN A 124 3.74 -4.47 7.07
N ASP A 125 4.48 -5.43 6.52
CA ASP A 125 4.17 -6.86 6.56
C ASP A 125 3.97 -7.39 7.99
N ALA A 126 4.58 -6.77 8.99
CA ALA A 126 4.33 -7.08 10.40
C ALA A 126 2.86 -6.86 10.85
N LEU A 127 2.07 -6.09 10.10
CA LEU A 127 0.62 -5.90 10.35
C LEU A 127 -0.24 -6.96 9.65
N ALA A 128 0.32 -7.75 8.76
CA ALA A 128 -0.38 -8.73 7.95
C ALA A 128 -0.19 -10.15 8.49
N HIS A 129 -1.22 -10.99 8.34
CA HIS A 129 -1.16 -12.42 8.65
C HIS A 129 -0.71 -13.24 7.45
N ARG A 130 -0.91 -12.72 6.25
CA ARG A 130 -0.50 -13.32 4.97
C ARG A 130 -0.11 -12.22 3.99
N ILE A 131 0.80 -12.55 3.09
CA ILE A 131 1.28 -11.63 2.05
C ILE A 131 0.81 -12.13 0.69
N LEU A 132 0.02 -11.30 0.01
CA LEU A 132 -0.39 -11.47 -1.38
C LEU A 132 0.46 -10.58 -2.28
N VAL A 133 1.19 -11.21 -3.20
CA VAL A 133 2.00 -10.52 -4.20
C VAL A 133 1.30 -10.53 -5.56
N VAL A 134 1.17 -9.35 -6.17
CA VAL A 134 0.77 -9.23 -7.58
C VAL A 134 2.05 -9.20 -8.41
N ASP A 135 2.23 -10.24 -9.21
CA ASP A 135 3.44 -10.47 -10.01
C ASP A 135 3.18 -10.29 -11.50
N VAL A 136 4.17 -9.70 -12.17
CA VAL A 136 4.31 -9.65 -13.63
C VAL A 136 5.79 -9.62 -13.99
N SER A 137 6.13 -9.90 -15.25
CA SER A 137 7.50 -9.76 -15.74
C SER A 137 7.97 -8.30 -15.69
N GLU A 138 9.28 -8.09 -15.62
CA GLU A 138 9.88 -6.74 -15.62
C GLU A 138 9.55 -5.97 -16.90
N GLU A 139 9.56 -6.66 -18.05
CA GLU A 139 9.20 -6.07 -19.35
C GLU A 139 7.77 -5.54 -19.33
N MET A 140 6.85 -6.27 -18.70
CA MET A 140 5.46 -5.85 -18.56
C MET A 140 5.30 -4.69 -17.58
N GLN A 141 6.06 -4.68 -16.49
CA GLN A 141 6.13 -3.54 -15.57
C GLN A 141 6.57 -2.26 -16.29
N VAL A 142 7.65 -2.35 -17.08
CA VAL A 142 8.16 -1.22 -17.86
C VAL A 142 7.11 -0.75 -18.87
N ALA A 143 6.56 -1.64 -19.68
CA ALA A 143 5.59 -1.29 -20.73
C ALA A 143 4.33 -0.64 -20.14
N ARG A 144 3.77 -1.18 -19.05
CA ARG A 144 2.57 -0.65 -18.41
C ARG A 144 2.81 0.71 -17.77
N THR A 145 3.96 0.87 -17.09
CA THR A 145 4.30 2.12 -16.39
C THR A 145 4.60 3.23 -17.39
N MET A 146 5.38 2.97 -18.45
CA MET A 146 5.63 3.95 -19.52
C MET A 146 4.32 4.48 -20.11
N ARG A 147 3.37 3.58 -20.41
CA ARG A 147 2.09 3.97 -21.00
C ARG A 147 1.19 4.77 -20.05
N ARG A 148 1.26 4.52 -18.73
CA ARG A 148 0.43 5.19 -17.72
C ARG A 148 0.99 6.55 -17.33
N ASP A 149 2.31 6.64 -17.10
CA ASP A 149 2.93 7.77 -16.42
C ASP A 149 3.76 8.66 -17.36
N ASN A 150 3.84 8.31 -18.65
CA ASN A 150 4.67 8.99 -19.65
C ASN A 150 6.16 9.08 -19.26
N ASN A 151 6.65 8.12 -18.48
CA ASN A 151 8.05 7.98 -18.08
C ASN A 151 8.87 7.29 -19.19
N SER A 152 10.18 7.58 -19.25
CA SER A 152 11.08 6.78 -20.09
C SER A 152 11.30 5.38 -19.52
N GLY A 153 11.63 4.41 -20.36
CA GLY A 153 11.96 3.05 -19.92
C GLY A 153 13.13 3.01 -18.93
N GLU A 154 14.10 3.91 -19.07
CA GLU A 154 15.23 4.06 -18.16
C GLU A 154 14.79 4.51 -16.77
N GLN A 155 13.93 5.53 -16.68
CA GLN A 155 13.35 5.99 -15.42
C GLN A 155 12.56 4.88 -14.72
N VAL A 156 11.78 4.09 -15.47
CA VAL A 156 11.01 2.99 -14.88
C VAL A 156 11.92 1.90 -14.34
N ARG A 157 12.98 1.53 -15.06
CA ARG A 157 13.98 0.55 -14.57
C ARG A 157 14.69 1.04 -13.32
N ALA A 158 15.01 2.34 -13.22
CA ALA A 158 15.59 2.91 -12.01
C ALA A 158 14.61 2.79 -10.80
N ILE A 159 13.31 2.97 -11.02
CA ILE A 159 12.29 2.77 -9.97
C ILE A 159 12.23 1.28 -9.58
N ILE A 160 12.25 0.36 -10.55
CA ILE A 160 12.24 -1.09 -10.27
C ILE A 160 13.47 -1.49 -9.45
N ALA A 161 14.65 -0.97 -9.81
CA ALA A 161 15.91 -1.27 -9.12
C ALA A 161 15.94 -0.70 -7.67
N ALA A 162 15.15 0.32 -7.37
CA ALA A 162 15.02 0.89 -6.03
C ALA A 162 14.03 0.11 -5.13
N GLN A 163 13.21 -0.77 -5.69
CA GLN A 163 12.31 -1.67 -4.96
C GLN A 163 13.00 -2.98 -4.60
N ILE A 164 12.44 -3.70 -3.62
CA ILE A 164 12.85 -5.09 -3.33
C ILE A 164 12.79 -5.95 -4.61
N GLY A 165 13.80 -6.78 -4.83
CA GLY A 165 13.90 -7.63 -6.01
C GLY A 165 12.68 -8.56 -6.17
N ARG A 166 12.29 -8.85 -7.44
CA ARG A 166 11.15 -9.73 -7.74
C ARG A 166 11.29 -11.10 -7.06
N ALA A 167 12.47 -11.72 -7.12
CA ALA A 167 12.70 -13.03 -6.51
C ALA A 167 12.52 -13.00 -4.99
N GLU A 168 13.04 -11.98 -4.31
CA GLU A 168 12.89 -11.82 -2.86
C GLU A 168 11.43 -11.53 -2.48
N ARG A 169 10.73 -10.70 -3.25
CA ARG A 169 9.30 -10.41 -3.05
C ARG A 169 8.47 -11.68 -3.15
N LEU A 170 8.72 -12.52 -4.16
CA LEU A 170 8.03 -13.79 -4.35
C LEU A 170 8.36 -14.80 -3.24
N ALA A 171 9.61 -14.83 -2.76
CA ALA A 171 10.00 -15.70 -1.66
C ALA A 171 9.31 -15.37 -0.33
N ARG A 172 8.82 -14.14 -0.15
CA ARG A 172 8.08 -13.69 1.03
C ARG A 172 6.56 -13.78 0.88
N ALA A 173 6.07 -14.21 -0.29
CA ALA A 173 4.65 -14.31 -0.56
C ALA A 173 4.05 -15.62 0.00
N ASP A 174 2.91 -15.53 0.65
CA ASP A 174 2.04 -16.67 0.95
C ASP A 174 1.13 -17.04 -0.24
N ASP A 175 0.74 -16.02 -1.00
CA ASP A 175 -0.11 -16.14 -2.19
C ASP A 175 0.42 -15.24 -3.30
N VAL A 176 0.29 -15.68 -4.56
CA VAL A 176 0.72 -14.93 -5.73
C VAL A 176 -0.40 -14.85 -6.75
N ILE A 177 -0.64 -13.65 -7.27
CA ILE A 177 -1.47 -13.43 -8.47
C ILE A 177 -0.54 -13.05 -9.62
N GLU A 178 -0.39 -13.95 -10.59
CA GLU A 178 0.22 -13.60 -11.86
C GLU A 178 -0.78 -12.80 -12.70
N ASN A 179 -0.49 -11.52 -12.90
CA ASN A 179 -1.35 -10.59 -13.63
C ASN A 179 -0.86 -10.39 -15.08
N ASN A 180 -0.71 -11.49 -15.80
CA ASN A 180 -0.23 -11.51 -17.20
C ASN A 180 -1.38 -11.61 -18.22
N GLY A 181 -2.61 -11.84 -17.76
CA GLY A 181 -3.80 -12.08 -18.58
C GLY A 181 -4.73 -10.88 -18.71
N SER A 182 -5.98 -11.19 -19.05
CA SER A 182 -7.09 -10.25 -19.12
C SER A 182 -7.58 -9.80 -17.74
N LEU A 183 -8.45 -8.78 -17.72
CA LEU A 183 -9.14 -8.37 -16.49
C LEU A 183 -10.03 -9.50 -15.95
N GLU A 184 -10.70 -10.23 -16.81
CA GLU A 184 -11.57 -11.37 -16.44
C GLU A 184 -10.78 -12.50 -15.77
N ASP A 185 -9.57 -12.81 -16.29
CA ASP A 185 -8.66 -13.76 -15.65
C ASP A 185 -8.25 -13.28 -14.25
N LEU A 186 -7.96 -11.98 -14.13
CA LEU A 186 -7.60 -11.38 -12.84
C LEU A 186 -8.76 -11.49 -11.83
N GLU A 187 -9.97 -11.14 -12.24
CA GLU A 187 -11.17 -11.26 -11.40
C GLU A 187 -11.41 -12.71 -10.94
N THR A 188 -11.21 -13.68 -11.84
CA THR A 188 -11.34 -15.10 -11.52
C THR A 188 -10.34 -15.54 -10.44
N LYS A 189 -9.08 -15.12 -10.57
CA LYS A 189 -8.02 -15.38 -9.57
C LYS A 189 -8.32 -14.72 -8.23
N VAL A 190 -8.79 -13.46 -8.26
CA VAL A 190 -9.17 -12.73 -7.04
C VAL A 190 -10.35 -13.41 -6.34
N ARG A 191 -11.40 -13.85 -7.07
CA ARG A 191 -12.54 -14.58 -6.49
C ARG A 191 -12.12 -15.89 -5.84
N ALA A 192 -11.16 -16.61 -6.41
CA ALA A 192 -10.62 -17.84 -5.82
C ALA A 192 -9.91 -17.56 -4.49
N LEU A 193 -9.05 -16.54 -4.43
CA LEU A 193 -8.37 -16.12 -3.20
C LEU A 193 -9.36 -15.57 -2.17
N HIS A 194 -10.36 -14.80 -2.60
CA HIS A 194 -11.40 -14.28 -1.71
C HIS A 194 -12.11 -15.41 -0.94
N ARG A 195 -12.52 -16.47 -1.63
CA ARG A 195 -13.14 -17.65 -0.98
C ARG A 195 -12.21 -18.28 0.06
N ARG A 196 -10.93 -18.47 -0.29
CA ARG A 196 -9.93 -18.99 0.63
C ARG A 196 -9.73 -18.10 1.85
N TYR A 197 -9.70 -16.78 1.68
CA TYR A 197 -9.54 -15.84 2.79
C TYR A 197 -10.78 -15.79 3.70
N LEU A 198 -11.97 -15.97 3.17
CA LEU A 198 -13.18 -16.15 3.98
C LEU A 198 -13.09 -17.39 4.88
N GLU A 199 -12.62 -18.53 4.35
CA GLU A 199 -12.42 -19.75 5.11
C GLU A 199 -11.39 -19.57 6.24
N ILE A 200 -10.25 -18.93 5.93
CA ILE A 200 -9.20 -18.63 6.93
C ILE A 200 -9.75 -17.70 8.01
N ALA A 201 -10.46 -16.64 7.63
CA ALA A 201 -11.04 -15.70 8.58
C ALA A 201 -12.06 -16.35 9.50
N ALA A 202 -12.90 -17.26 8.97
CA ALA A 202 -13.86 -18.03 9.76
C ALA A 202 -13.15 -18.97 10.76
N ALA A 203 -12.09 -19.65 10.33
CA ALA A 203 -11.31 -20.53 11.21
C ALA A 203 -10.61 -19.74 12.34
N MET A 204 -10.04 -18.57 12.04
CA MET A 204 -9.43 -17.69 13.06
C MET A 204 -10.45 -17.21 14.10
N SER A 205 -11.67 -16.86 13.66
CA SER A 205 -12.74 -16.41 14.54
C SER A 205 -13.23 -17.53 15.44
N ALA A 206 -13.34 -18.78 14.94
CA ALA A 206 -13.76 -19.94 15.70
C ALA A 206 -12.73 -20.34 16.78
N GLY A 207 -11.42 -20.27 16.45
CA GLY A 207 -10.35 -20.57 17.39
C GLY A 207 -10.24 -19.58 18.57
N SER A 208 -10.67 -18.33 18.38
CA SER A 208 -10.68 -17.31 19.45
C SER A 208 -11.79 -17.49 20.49
N HIS A 209 -12.75 -18.38 20.27
CA HIS A 209 -13.86 -18.67 21.20
C HIS A 209 -13.64 -19.97 22.01
N ALA A 210 -12.52 -20.66 21.81
CA ALA A 210 -12.22 -21.95 22.43
C ALA A 210 -11.22 -21.89 23.60
N VAL A 211 -10.89 -20.66 24.09
CA VAL A 211 -9.96 -20.44 25.24
C VAL A 211 -10.65 -19.68 26.35
#